data_2bee2cd6173074dcfb5bcb61f9f22503
#
_entry.id   2bee2cd6173074dcfb5bcb61f9f22503
#
_cell.length_a   1.000
_cell.length_b   1.000
_cell.length_c   1.000
_cell.angle_alpha   90.00
_cell.angle_beta   90.00
_cell.angle_gamma   90.00
#
_symmetry.space_group_name_H-M   'P 1'
#
loop_
_entity.id
_entity.type
_entity.pdbx_description
1 polymer ?
#
loop_
_entity_poly.entity_id
_entity_poly.type
_entity_poly.pdbx_seq_one_letter_code
_entity_poly.pdbx_strand_id
1 'polypeptide(L)'
;MKTHLRRSIMASLMLAIATFVIVYAQEPKADEQMNKRGDHVMGFDHAKTTHLFLLRESGGSIEITANKSDDVESSKQIRMHLKHIAMMFADGNFNAPMLIHDQTPPGVPVMQELKGEIKYNFEEIDRGAAVRISTKNPTALKAIHEFLRFQIKEHKTGDSLDIG
;
A
#
# COMPACT_ATOMS: atom_id res chain seq x y z
N MET A 1 73.81 -24.87 53.48
CA MET A 1 73.22 -23.73 52.74
C MET A 1 72.64 -24.29 51.45
N LYS A 2 71.32 -24.44 51.40
CA LYS A 2 70.56 -24.94 50.22
C LYS A 2 69.44 -23.94 49.92
N THR A 3 69.61 -23.20 48.84
CA THR A 3 68.70 -22.25 48.35
C THR A 3 67.63 -22.94 47.44
N HIS A 4 66.40 -22.98 47.85
CA HIS A 4 65.27 -23.49 47.06
C HIS A 4 64.74 -22.42 46.13
N LEU A 5 64.96 -22.62 44.83
CA LEU A 5 64.40 -21.80 43.77
C LEU A 5 62.94 -22.25 43.49
N ARG A 6 61.96 -21.46 43.94
CA ARG A 6 60.55 -21.69 43.60
C ARG A 6 60.26 -21.16 42.20
N ARG A 7 59.95 -22.06 41.28
CA ARG A 7 59.41 -21.74 39.95
C ARG A 7 57.89 -21.46 40.08
N SER A 8 57.50 -20.20 39.94
CA SER A 8 56.12 -19.83 39.79
C SER A 8 55.66 -20.11 38.36
N ILE A 9 54.74 -21.03 38.18
CA ILE A 9 54.08 -21.29 36.90
C ILE A 9 52.88 -20.35 36.86
N MET A 10 52.96 -19.28 36.08
CA MET A 10 51.80 -18.44 35.72
C MET A 10 50.98 -19.14 34.63
N ALA A 11 49.85 -19.70 35.02
CA ALA A 11 48.88 -20.22 34.05
C ALA A 11 48.09 -19.02 33.52
N SER A 12 48.36 -18.63 32.28
CA SER A 12 47.56 -17.63 31.55
C SER A 12 46.25 -18.26 31.08
N LEU A 13 45.17 -17.92 31.74
CA LEU A 13 43.81 -18.29 31.35
C LEU A 13 43.37 -17.35 30.24
N MET A 14 43.48 -17.77 28.96
CA MET A 14 42.87 -17.06 27.83
C MET A 14 41.35 -17.29 27.84
N LEU A 15 40.62 -16.28 28.25
CA LEU A 15 39.17 -16.24 28.18
C LEU A 15 38.79 -15.82 26.74
N ALA A 16 38.44 -16.79 25.88
CA ALA A 16 37.91 -16.53 24.57
C ALA A 16 36.46 -16.06 24.71
N ILE A 17 36.22 -14.75 24.62
CA ILE A 17 34.89 -14.17 24.53
C ILE A 17 34.39 -14.36 23.09
N ALA A 18 33.57 -15.38 22.85
CA ALA A 18 32.83 -15.54 21.61
C ALA A 18 31.72 -14.48 21.56
N THR A 19 31.95 -13.38 20.85
CA THR A 19 30.91 -12.39 20.55
C THR A 19 29.95 -13.00 19.57
N PHE A 20 28.80 -13.45 20.05
CA PHE A 20 27.68 -13.88 19.22
C PHE A 20 27.01 -12.62 18.66
N VAL A 21 27.35 -12.29 17.41
CA VAL A 21 26.65 -11.20 16.68
C VAL A 21 25.28 -11.72 16.29
N ILE A 22 24.25 -11.38 17.08
CA ILE A 22 22.86 -11.61 16.71
C ILE A 22 22.53 -10.59 15.62
N VAL A 23 22.52 -11.05 14.37
CA VAL A 23 21.98 -10.26 13.26
C VAL A 23 20.45 -10.27 13.42
N TYR A 24 19.92 -9.22 14.00
CA TYR A 24 18.49 -8.98 13.96
C TYR A 24 18.13 -8.68 12.49
N ALA A 25 17.46 -9.61 11.83
CA ALA A 25 16.77 -9.30 10.59
C ALA A 25 15.73 -8.21 10.93
N GLN A 26 15.91 -6.99 10.39
CA GLN A 26 14.92 -5.95 10.57
C GLN A 26 13.65 -6.41 9.86
N GLU A 27 12.55 -6.48 10.62
CA GLU A 27 11.22 -6.68 10.03
C GLU A 27 11.00 -5.60 8.96
N PRO A 28 10.47 -5.97 7.78
CA PRO A 28 10.18 -5.00 6.74
C PRO A 28 9.30 -3.88 7.30
N LYS A 29 9.59 -2.63 6.93
CA LYS A 29 8.76 -1.49 7.35
C LYS A 29 7.32 -1.72 6.87
N ALA A 30 6.33 -1.24 7.62
CA ALA A 30 4.91 -1.40 7.30
C ALA A 30 4.59 -1.01 5.84
N ASP A 31 5.19 0.07 5.35
CA ASP A 31 5.06 0.52 3.97
C ASP A 31 5.57 -0.52 2.96
N GLU A 32 6.69 -1.18 3.24
CA GLU A 32 7.26 -2.20 2.36
C GLU A 32 6.38 -3.46 2.28
N GLN A 33 5.77 -3.83 3.40
CA GLN A 33 4.82 -4.95 3.43
C GLN A 33 3.54 -4.60 2.66
N MET A 34 3.02 -3.38 2.83
CA MET A 34 1.86 -2.89 2.08
C MET A 34 2.15 -2.88 0.58
N ASN A 35 3.29 -2.36 0.16
CA ASN A 35 3.69 -2.33 -1.25
C ASN A 35 3.79 -3.73 -1.85
N LYS A 36 4.39 -4.71 -1.15
CA LYS A 36 4.46 -6.11 -1.59
C LYS A 36 3.08 -6.74 -1.74
N ARG A 37 2.16 -6.49 -0.79
CA ARG A 37 0.77 -6.94 -0.92
C ARG A 37 0.08 -6.26 -2.10
N GLY A 38 0.33 -4.97 -2.28
CA GLY A 38 -0.16 -4.17 -3.40
C GLY A 38 0.25 -4.75 -4.74
N ASP A 39 1.54 -4.97 -4.97
CA ASP A 39 2.06 -5.54 -6.21
C ASP A 39 1.43 -6.91 -6.52
N HIS A 40 1.24 -7.74 -5.49
CA HIS A 40 0.59 -9.04 -5.65
C HIS A 40 -0.90 -8.92 -6.00
N VAL A 41 -1.65 -8.05 -5.34
CA VAL A 41 -3.09 -7.87 -5.54
C VAL A 41 -3.40 -7.12 -6.84
N MET A 42 -2.59 -6.12 -7.17
CA MET A 42 -2.78 -5.31 -8.39
C MET A 42 -2.27 -5.99 -9.66
N GLY A 43 -1.24 -6.85 -9.51
CA GLY A 43 -0.61 -7.56 -10.65
C GLY A 43 0.37 -6.70 -11.44
N PHE A 44 0.83 -5.57 -10.89
CA PHE A 44 1.88 -4.72 -11.46
C PHE A 44 2.73 -4.08 -10.35
N ASP A 45 3.91 -3.61 -10.72
CA ASP A 45 4.90 -3.02 -9.84
C ASP A 45 4.53 -1.57 -9.50
N HIS A 46 4.24 -1.28 -8.22
CA HIS A 46 3.91 0.06 -7.73
C HIS A 46 5.02 1.08 -8.01
N ALA A 47 6.30 0.66 -8.01
CA ALA A 47 7.42 1.57 -8.28
C ALA A 47 7.48 2.06 -9.73
N LYS A 48 6.78 1.39 -10.66
CA LYS A 48 6.66 1.77 -12.07
C LYS A 48 5.41 2.58 -12.38
N THR A 49 4.59 2.86 -11.39
CA THR A 49 3.28 3.48 -11.57
C THR A 49 3.09 4.67 -10.64
N THR A 50 2.21 5.57 -11.01
CA THR A 50 1.77 6.70 -10.19
C THR A 50 0.29 6.52 -9.88
N HIS A 51 -0.06 6.62 -8.61
CA HIS A 51 -1.43 6.60 -8.11
C HIS A 51 -1.86 8.01 -7.75
N LEU A 52 -3.06 8.40 -8.14
CA LEU A 52 -3.71 9.64 -7.75
C LEU A 52 -5.10 9.34 -7.19
N PHE A 53 -5.43 9.95 -6.05
CA PHE A 53 -6.74 9.86 -5.42
C PHE A 53 -7.31 11.27 -5.31
N LEU A 54 -8.36 11.55 -6.04
CA LEU A 54 -8.89 12.90 -6.16
C LEU A 54 -10.28 12.98 -5.53
N LEU A 55 -10.49 13.96 -4.64
CA LEU A 55 -11.78 14.26 -4.07
C LEU A 55 -12.52 15.26 -4.98
N ARG A 56 -13.83 15.01 -5.23
CA ARG A 56 -14.69 15.87 -6.04
C ARG A 56 -16.00 16.12 -5.31
N GLU A 57 -16.69 17.20 -5.64
CA GLU A 57 -17.98 17.54 -5.04
C GLU A 57 -19.03 16.42 -5.14
N SER A 58 -18.99 15.60 -6.19
CA SER A 58 -19.94 14.50 -6.40
C SER A 58 -19.38 13.11 -6.07
N GLY A 59 -18.14 13.02 -5.52
CA GLY A 59 -17.46 11.75 -5.23
C GLY A 59 -15.94 11.87 -5.33
N GLY A 60 -15.34 11.29 -6.37
CA GLY A 60 -13.90 11.37 -6.60
C GLY A 60 -13.39 10.41 -7.66
N SER A 61 -12.08 10.19 -7.69
CA SER A 61 -11.47 9.23 -8.62
C SER A 61 -10.25 8.53 -8.04
N ILE A 62 -10.01 7.33 -8.54
CA ILE A 62 -8.77 6.58 -8.43
C ILE A 62 -8.17 6.56 -9.83
N GLU A 63 -6.97 7.09 -10.00
CA GLU A 63 -6.27 7.13 -11.28
C GLU A 63 -4.91 6.48 -11.13
N ILE A 64 -4.54 5.61 -12.05
CA ILE A 64 -3.23 4.96 -12.07
C ILE A 64 -2.64 5.07 -13.46
N THR A 65 -1.38 5.48 -13.55
CA THR A 65 -0.64 5.60 -14.81
C THR A 65 0.73 4.97 -14.72
N ALA A 66 1.21 4.40 -15.82
CA ALA A 66 2.61 4.01 -15.94
C ALA A 66 3.52 5.23 -15.98
N ASN A 67 4.65 5.19 -15.24
CA ASN A 67 5.59 6.30 -15.16
C ASN A 67 6.28 6.59 -16.50
N LYS A 68 6.57 5.53 -17.27
CA LYS A 68 7.21 5.65 -18.58
C LYS A 68 6.19 5.54 -19.70
N SER A 69 6.34 6.38 -20.72
CA SER A 69 5.43 6.41 -21.88
C SER A 69 5.52 5.17 -22.77
N ASP A 70 6.63 4.45 -22.73
CA ASP A 70 6.90 3.23 -23.48
C ASP A 70 6.61 1.94 -22.69
N ASP A 71 6.16 2.04 -21.43
CA ASP A 71 5.77 0.89 -20.61
C ASP A 71 4.34 0.44 -20.93
N VAL A 72 4.19 -0.18 -22.09
CA VAL A 72 2.92 -0.70 -22.60
C VAL A 72 2.36 -1.80 -21.69
N GLU A 73 3.25 -2.62 -21.09
CA GLU A 73 2.82 -3.74 -20.25
C GLU A 73 2.20 -3.25 -18.95
N SER A 74 2.84 -2.32 -18.23
CA SER A 74 2.24 -1.71 -17.02
C SER A 74 0.92 -1.02 -17.36
N SER A 75 0.85 -0.27 -18.47
CA SER A 75 -0.39 0.39 -18.90
C SER A 75 -1.53 -0.60 -19.12
N LYS A 76 -1.26 -1.76 -19.73
CA LYS A 76 -2.24 -2.83 -19.94
C LYS A 76 -2.70 -3.46 -18.63
N GLN A 77 -1.77 -3.77 -17.74
CA GLN A 77 -2.06 -4.36 -16.41
C GLN A 77 -2.92 -3.40 -15.57
N ILE A 78 -2.58 -2.10 -15.55
CA ILE A 78 -3.37 -1.05 -14.89
C ILE A 78 -4.81 -1.04 -15.40
N ARG A 79 -5.03 -1.04 -16.74
CA ARG A 79 -6.36 -1.02 -17.32
C ARG A 79 -7.17 -2.25 -16.91
N MET A 80 -6.57 -3.44 -16.97
CA MET A 80 -7.24 -4.67 -16.52
C MET A 80 -7.61 -4.61 -15.05
N HIS A 81 -6.69 -4.16 -14.20
CA HIS A 81 -6.91 -4.04 -12.75
C HIS A 81 -8.03 -3.05 -12.44
N LEU A 82 -7.95 -1.81 -12.93
CA LEU A 82 -8.97 -0.79 -12.62
C LEU A 82 -10.35 -1.10 -13.19
N LYS A 83 -10.42 -1.76 -14.34
CA LYS A 83 -11.69 -2.28 -14.85
C LYS A 83 -12.29 -3.31 -13.89
N HIS A 84 -11.47 -4.20 -13.34
CA HIS A 84 -11.91 -5.19 -12.36
C HIS A 84 -12.32 -4.51 -11.04
N ILE A 85 -11.53 -3.53 -10.56
CA ILE A 85 -11.86 -2.74 -9.36
C ILE A 85 -13.21 -2.03 -9.49
N ALA A 86 -13.51 -1.40 -10.64
CA ALA A 86 -14.79 -0.74 -10.86
C ALA A 86 -15.97 -1.72 -10.72
N MET A 87 -15.85 -2.93 -11.26
CA MET A 87 -16.88 -3.97 -11.14
C MET A 87 -17.01 -4.48 -9.69
N MET A 88 -15.88 -4.79 -9.04
CA MET A 88 -15.88 -5.26 -7.66
C MET A 88 -16.53 -4.24 -6.71
N PHE A 89 -16.18 -2.97 -6.82
CA PHE A 89 -16.72 -1.92 -5.97
C PHE A 89 -18.22 -1.70 -6.22
N ALA A 90 -18.67 -1.80 -7.48
CA ALA A 90 -20.10 -1.74 -7.81
C ALA A 90 -20.89 -2.88 -7.16
N ASP A 91 -20.27 -4.05 -7.01
CA ASP A 91 -20.85 -5.20 -6.30
C ASP A 91 -20.71 -5.10 -4.76
N GLY A 92 -20.06 -4.05 -4.25
CA GLY A 92 -19.77 -3.86 -2.82
C GLY A 92 -18.59 -4.72 -2.32
N ASN A 93 -17.76 -5.25 -3.23
CA ASN A 93 -16.60 -6.04 -2.89
C ASN A 93 -15.36 -5.15 -2.81
N PHE A 94 -14.86 -4.91 -1.60
CA PHE A 94 -13.67 -4.13 -1.29
C PHE A 94 -12.50 -5.00 -0.79
N ASN A 95 -12.47 -6.29 -1.16
CA ASN A 95 -11.42 -7.19 -0.71
C ASN A 95 -10.02 -6.72 -1.14
N ALA A 96 -9.87 -6.15 -2.34
CA ALA A 96 -8.56 -5.69 -2.81
C ALA A 96 -7.93 -4.64 -1.89
N PRO A 97 -8.55 -3.47 -1.58
CA PRO A 97 -7.97 -2.52 -0.64
C PRO A 97 -7.86 -3.08 0.78
N MET A 98 -8.78 -3.94 1.23
CA MET A 98 -8.67 -4.57 2.54
C MET A 98 -7.44 -5.47 2.65
N LEU A 99 -7.12 -6.26 1.62
CA LEU A 99 -5.93 -7.11 1.58
C LEU A 99 -4.63 -6.28 1.50
N ILE A 100 -4.63 -5.21 0.71
CA ILE A 100 -3.46 -4.33 0.56
C ILE A 100 -3.10 -3.68 1.90
N HIS A 101 -4.10 -3.12 2.58
CA HIS A 101 -3.90 -2.37 3.82
C HIS A 101 -3.94 -3.22 5.09
N ASP A 102 -4.28 -4.52 4.97
CA ASP A 102 -4.45 -5.43 6.12
C ASP A 102 -5.46 -4.91 7.16
N GLN A 103 -6.45 -4.15 6.69
CA GLN A 103 -7.53 -3.57 7.49
C GLN A 103 -8.71 -3.14 6.60
N THR A 104 -9.85 -2.89 7.21
CA THR A 104 -10.99 -2.28 6.52
C THR A 104 -10.79 -0.78 6.42
N PRO A 105 -10.61 -0.19 5.21
CA PRO A 105 -10.47 1.24 5.06
C PRO A 105 -11.71 2.00 5.56
N PRO A 106 -11.53 3.20 6.17
CA PRO A 106 -12.66 4.08 6.52
C PRO A 106 -13.59 4.30 5.32
N GLY A 107 -14.89 4.42 5.59
CA GLY A 107 -15.92 4.59 4.58
C GLY A 107 -16.41 3.30 3.92
N VAL A 108 -15.58 2.24 3.84
CA VAL A 108 -15.94 0.98 3.17
C VAL A 108 -17.25 0.37 3.68
N PRO A 109 -17.52 0.25 4.98
CA PRO A 109 -18.79 -0.35 5.44
C PRO A 109 -20.03 0.40 4.90
N VAL A 110 -19.98 1.73 4.89
CA VAL A 110 -21.08 2.57 4.36
C VAL A 110 -21.17 2.46 2.84
N MET A 111 -20.03 2.42 2.13
CA MET A 111 -20.01 2.23 0.68
C MET A 111 -20.58 0.86 0.27
N GLN A 112 -20.39 -0.18 1.09
CA GLN A 112 -20.99 -1.50 0.89
C GLN A 112 -22.51 -1.48 1.11
N GLU A 113 -22.95 -0.85 2.18
CA GLU A 113 -24.38 -0.72 2.51
C GLU A 113 -25.13 0.06 1.43
N LEU A 114 -24.54 1.16 0.95
CA LEU A 114 -25.15 2.07 -0.04
C LEU A 114 -24.67 1.80 -1.48
N LYS A 115 -24.18 0.60 -1.79
CA LYS A 115 -23.61 0.29 -3.11
C LYS A 115 -24.51 0.61 -4.30
N GLY A 116 -25.83 0.46 -4.15
CA GLY A 116 -26.81 0.79 -5.19
C GLY A 116 -26.94 2.29 -5.49
N GLU A 117 -26.42 3.16 -4.62
CA GLU A 117 -26.45 4.61 -4.77
C GLU A 117 -25.12 5.22 -5.23
N ILE A 118 -24.07 4.37 -5.39
CA ILE A 118 -22.75 4.78 -5.84
C ILE A 118 -22.48 4.23 -7.23
N LYS A 119 -21.96 5.08 -8.11
CA LYS A 119 -21.56 4.69 -9.46
C LYS A 119 -20.04 4.64 -9.55
N TYR A 120 -19.54 3.59 -10.18
CA TYR A 120 -18.12 3.37 -10.44
C TYR A 120 -17.93 3.21 -11.95
N ASN A 121 -17.40 4.24 -12.61
CA ASN A 121 -17.20 4.28 -14.03
C ASN A 121 -15.70 4.08 -14.35
N PHE A 122 -15.38 3.01 -15.07
CA PHE A 122 -14.04 2.78 -15.63
C PHE A 122 -13.82 3.69 -16.83
N GLU A 123 -12.65 4.29 -16.92
CA GLU A 123 -12.22 5.14 -18.02
C GLU A 123 -10.75 4.83 -18.37
N GLU A 124 -10.45 4.59 -19.65
CA GLU A 124 -9.06 4.53 -20.10
C GLU A 124 -8.51 5.96 -20.25
N ILE A 125 -7.34 6.19 -19.67
CA ILE A 125 -6.60 7.45 -19.80
C ILE A 125 -5.23 7.21 -20.40
N ASP A 126 -4.50 8.27 -20.72
CA ASP A 126 -3.13 8.14 -21.21
C ASP A 126 -2.28 7.29 -20.23
N ARG A 127 -1.60 6.30 -20.76
CA ARG A 127 -0.72 5.34 -20.06
C ARG A 127 -1.37 4.61 -18.87
N GLY A 128 -2.70 4.56 -18.78
CA GLY A 128 -3.36 3.92 -17.65
C GLY A 128 -4.87 3.95 -17.70
N ALA A 129 -5.48 4.06 -16.53
CA ALA A 129 -6.93 4.12 -16.37
C ALA A 129 -7.35 4.90 -15.13
N ALA A 130 -8.63 5.20 -15.06
CA ALA A 130 -9.31 5.80 -13.92
C ALA A 130 -10.57 5.03 -13.55
N VAL A 131 -10.93 5.06 -12.25
CA VAL A 131 -12.27 4.73 -11.76
C VAL A 131 -12.87 6.02 -11.23
N ARG A 132 -13.91 6.53 -11.91
CA ARG A 132 -14.67 7.70 -11.47
C ARG A 132 -15.79 7.24 -10.53
N ILE A 133 -15.81 7.77 -9.32
CA ILE A 133 -16.74 7.42 -8.27
C ILE A 133 -17.70 8.58 -8.09
N SER A 134 -19.01 8.34 -8.15
CA SER A 134 -20.00 9.40 -7.98
C SER A 134 -21.27 8.93 -7.28
N THR A 135 -21.90 9.85 -6.54
CA THR A 135 -23.15 9.62 -5.84
C THR A 135 -23.96 10.91 -5.69
N LYS A 136 -25.26 10.78 -5.46
CA LYS A 136 -26.14 11.89 -5.02
C LYS A 136 -26.50 11.77 -3.53
N ASN A 137 -26.15 10.64 -2.90
CA ASN A 137 -26.42 10.40 -1.48
C ASN A 137 -25.34 11.06 -0.61
N PRO A 138 -25.67 11.99 0.28
CA PRO A 138 -24.68 12.71 1.08
C PRO A 138 -23.90 11.81 2.06
N THR A 139 -24.52 10.73 2.55
CA THR A 139 -23.87 9.77 3.44
C THR A 139 -22.85 8.93 2.68
N ALA A 140 -23.20 8.47 1.48
CA ALA A 140 -22.29 7.77 0.59
C ALA A 140 -21.12 8.69 0.14
N LEU A 141 -21.40 9.97 -0.15
CA LEU A 141 -20.38 10.96 -0.53
C LEU A 141 -19.33 11.14 0.57
N LYS A 142 -19.79 11.28 1.82
CA LYS A 142 -18.87 11.36 2.97
C LYS A 142 -18.00 10.11 3.07
N ALA A 143 -18.59 8.92 2.93
CA ALA A 143 -17.86 7.65 2.99
C ALA A 143 -16.83 7.52 1.86
N ILE A 144 -17.16 7.94 0.63
CA ILE A 144 -16.21 7.98 -0.50
C ILE A 144 -15.02 8.90 -0.17
N HIS A 145 -15.28 10.09 0.40
CA HIS A 145 -14.23 11.01 0.77
C HIS A 145 -13.34 10.48 1.91
N GLU A 146 -13.93 9.77 2.90
CA GLU A 146 -13.16 9.11 3.96
C GLU A 146 -12.24 8.03 3.38
N PHE A 147 -12.77 7.21 2.47
CA PHE A 147 -12.02 6.18 1.77
C PHE A 147 -10.85 6.76 0.95
N LEU A 148 -11.11 7.79 0.12
CA LEU A 148 -10.06 8.41 -0.71
C LEU A 148 -8.99 9.10 0.14
N ARG A 149 -9.36 9.82 1.21
CA ARG A 149 -8.39 10.42 2.13
C ARG A 149 -7.51 9.38 2.82
N PHE A 150 -8.08 8.23 3.16
CA PHE A 150 -7.32 7.11 3.68
C PHE A 150 -6.30 6.61 2.65
N GLN A 151 -6.71 6.40 1.39
CA GLN A 151 -5.82 5.98 0.32
C GLN A 151 -4.65 6.97 0.12
N ILE A 152 -4.93 8.28 0.07
CA ILE A 152 -3.90 9.33 -0.04
C ILE A 152 -2.84 9.21 1.06
N LYS A 153 -3.29 9.01 2.30
CA LYS A 153 -2.41 8.93 3.47
C LYS A 153 -1.57 7.65 3.49
N GLU A 154 -2.20 6.51 3.23
CA GLU A 154 -1.53 5.21 3.29
C GLU A 154 -0.54 5.03 2.13
N HIS A 155 -0.92 5.45 0.91
CA HIS A 155 -0.04 5.40 -0.25
C HIS A 155 0.94 6.59 -0.33
N LYS A 156 0.81 7.58 0.56
CA LYS A 156 1.68 8.77 0.61
C LYS A 156 1.81 9.48 -0.73
N THR A 157 0.71 9.54 -1.49
CA THR A 157 0.71 10.09 -2.85
C THR A 157 0.95 11.60 -2.89
N GLY A 158 0.64 12.30 -1.80
CA GLY A 158 0.77 13.75 -1.73
C GLY A 158 -0.40 14.52 -2.35
N ASP A 159 -1.45 13.81 -2.77
CA ASP A 159 -2.66 14.43 -3.30
C ASP A 159 -3.37 15.29 -2.25
N SER A 160 -4.15 16.28 -2.72
CA SER A 160 -4.93 17.16 -1.83
C SER A 160 -5.99 16.35 -1.05
N LEU A 161 -6.10 16.66 0.24
CA LEU A 161 -7.17 16.15 1.10
C LEU A 161 -8.45 17.00 1.00
N ASP A 162 -8.40 18.12 0.28
CA ASP A 162 -9.52 19.02 0.05
C ASP A 162 -10.27 18.62 -1.22
N ILE A 163 -11.55 19.01 -1.26
CA ILE A 163 -12.43 18.77 -2.42
C ILE A 163 -12.05 19.80 -3.49
N GLY A 164 -11.72 19.33 -4.69
CA GLY A 164 -11.40 20.15 -5.86
C GLY A 164 -12.53 20.24 -6.86
#